data_3e1944f136cc1aa97be7e35da29b81e4
#
_entry.id   3e1944f136cc1aa97be7e35da29b81e4
#
_cell.length_a   1.000
_cell.length_b   1.000
_cell.length_c   1.000
_cell.angle_alpha   90.00
_cell.angle_beta   90.00
_cell.angle_gamma   90.00
#
_symmetry.space_group_name_H-M   'P 1'
#
loop_
_entity.id
_entity.type
_entity.pdbx_description
1 polymer ?
#
loop_
_entity_poly.entity_id
_entity_poly.type
_entity_poly.pdbx_seq_one_letter_code
_entity_poly.pdbx_strand_id
1 'polypeptide(L)'
;MTSGWVRGGLSRSVLCVALAVAAVTAAMAPHADAAATRAAQRHHVVRQLITVTAASRSATSASLVAYRRVRGRWVRRFGPWTARVGYNGIAAPGKKREGDGRTPSGTYGFSFFFGIQPRPPVAFRYRHAYSYDVWDDDPSSPLYNEWVNDRTANPGTDPEPMHQAPAYEYAAVIAYNTARVPGRGSAIFLHVGTGSATAGCVSLPRAKLIKVLRWLRPGDHPQITISAR
;
A
#
# COMPACT_ATOMS: atom_id res chain seq x y z
N MET A 1 33.69 -73.71 -29.13
CA MET A 1 34.28 -73.85 -30.47
C MET A 1 34.87 -72.49 -30.82
N THR A 2 36.19 -72.49 -30.79
CA THR A 2 37.17 -71.92 -31.68
C THR A 2 37.12 -70.39 -31.81
N SER A 3 38.04 -69.72 -31.19
CA SER A 3 39.49 -69.50 -31.45
C SER A 3 39.74 -68.47 -32.57
N GLY A 4 40.61 -67.51 -32.24
CA GLY A 4 41.31 -66.73 -33.28
C GLY A 4 41.88 -65.39 -32.71
N TRP A 5 43.01 -65.49 -32.23
CA TRP A 5 44.27 -64.71 -32.25
C TRP A 5 44.43 -63.84 -33.50
N VAL A 6 45.03 -62.61 -33.44
CA VAL A 6 46.49 -62.31 -33.45
C VAL A 6 46.71 -60.81 -33.60
N ARG A 7 47.60 -60.27 -32.71
CA ARG A 7 48.73 -59.34 -32.88
C ARG A 7 48.58 -58.22 -33.94
N GLY A 8 48.93 -57.02 -33.74
CA GLY A 8 50.06 -56.39 -33.03
C GLY A 8 50.56 -55.28 -33.94
N GLY A 9 50.97 -54.17 -33.44
CA GLY A 9 51.59 -53.11 -34.24
C GLY A 9 51.82 -51.82 -33.45
N LEU A 10 53.03 -51.76 -32.87
CA LEU A 10 53.57 -50.51 -32.36
C LEU A 10 53.90 -49.53 -33.47
N SER A 11 53.54 -48.27 -33.39
CA SER A 11 54.32 -47.23 -34.05
C SER A 11 54.10 -45.85 -33.36
N ARG A 12 55.15 -45.47 -32.69
CA ARG A 12 55.84 -44.19 -32.58
C ARG A 12 55.01 -42.89 -32.54
N SER A 13 55.14 -42.29 -31.40
CA SER A 13 55.07 -40.89 -30.98
C SER A 13 55.40 -39.84 -32.06
N VAL A 14 54.52 -38.86 -32.19
CA VAL A 14 54.91 -37.49 -32.55
C VAL A 14 54.22 -36.54 -31.56
N LEU A 15 55.07 -35.93 -30.75
CA LEU A 15 54.69 -34.92 -29.76
C LEU A 15 54.55 -33.58 -30.49
N CYS A 16 53.33 -33.13 -30.78
CA CYS A 16 53.08 -31.76 -31.20
C CYS A 16 52.72 -30.93 -29.98
N VAL A 17 53.65 -30.12 -29.50
CA VAL A 17 53.44 -29.08 -28.50
C VAL A 17 52.68 -27.94 -29.17
N ALA A 18 51.37 -27.83 -28.91
CA ALA A 18 50.59 -26.66 -29.29
C ALA A 18 50.62 -25.66 -28.12
N LEU A 19 51.33 -24.55 -28.29
CA LEU A 19 51.25 -23.40 -27.40
C LEU A 19 49.86 -22.78 -27.55
N ALA A 20 49.00 -22.93 -26.54
CA ALA A 20 47.76 -22.19 -26.43
C ALA A 20 48.07 -20.79 -25.84
N VAL A 21 48.03 -19.77 -26.68
CA VAL A 21 48.00 -18.36 -26.25
C VAL A 21 46.61 -18.08 -25.71
N ALA A 22 46.49 -18.06 -24.39
CA ALA A 22 45.27 -17.60 -23.75
C ALA A 22 45.16 -16.07 -23.87
N ALA A 23 44.33 -15.61 -24.82
CA ALA A 23 43.95 -14.22 -24.88
C ALA A 23 42.96 -13.91 -23.70
N VAL A 24 43.48 -13.19 -22.68
CA VAL A 24 42.65 -12.63 -21.63
C VAL A 24 41.91 -11.44 -22.20
N THR A 25 40.67 -11.66 -22.67
CA THR A 25 39.74 -10.59 -22.94
C THR A 25 39.15 -10.13 -21.62
N ALA A 26 39.68 -9.04 -21.06
CA ALA A 26 39.04 -8.33 -19.96
C ALA A 26 37.70 -7.81 -20.45
N ALA A 27 36.61 -8.48 -20.05
CA ALA A 27 35.25 -8.00 -20.27
C ALA A 27 35.05 -6.74 -19.43
N MET A 28 35.11 -5.58 -20.06
CA MET A 28 34.61 -4.33 -19.46
C MET A 28 33.09 -4.47 -19.31
N ALA A 29 32.62 -4.81 -18.11
CA ALA A 29 31.20 -4.74 -17.77
C ALA A 29 30.76 -3.27 -17.83
N PRO A 30 29.64 -2.97 -18.48
CA PRO A 30 29.22 -1.60 -18.66
C PRO A 30 28.78 -0.99 -17.32
N HIS A 31 29.42 0.11 -16.93
CA HIS A 31 29.02 0.94 -15.77
C HIS A 31 27.63 1.59 -15.91
N ALA A 32 26.87 1.25 -16.96
CA ALA A 32 25.52 1.74 -17.23
C ALA A 32 24.46 1.22 -16.20
N ASP A 33 24.65 0.00 -15.65
CA ASP A 33 23.65 -0.59 -14.74
C ASP A 33 23.61 0.05 -13.35
N ALA A 34 24.73 0.60 -12.88
CA ALA A 34 24.78 1.27 -11.56
C ALA A 34 24.04 2.63 -11.55
N ALA A 35 24.03 3.33 -12.69
CA ALA A 35 23.28 4.59 -12.85
C ALA A 35 21.78 4.35 -13.01
N ALA A 36 21.40 3.30 -13.74
CA ALA A 36 19.99 2.88 -13.90
C ALA A 36 19.42 2.38 -12.57
N THR A 37 20.17 1.61 -11.79
CA THR A 37 19.77 1.12 -10.47
C THR A 37 19.67 2.27 -9.45
N ARG A 38 20.53 3.29 -9.51
CA ARG A 38 20.42 4.51 -8.69
C ARG A 38 19.24 5.40 -9.10
N ALA A 39 18.84 5.42 -10.37
CA ALA A 39 17.67 6.15 -10.84
C ALA A 39 16.36 5.48 -10.36
N ALA A 40 16.33 4.16 -10.23
CA ALA A 40 15.17 3.40 -9.70
C ALA A 40 14.99 3.55 -8.18
N GLN A 41 16.05 3.86 -7.44
CA GLN A 41 16.01 4.17 -6.01
C GLN A 41 15.84 5.68 -5.74
N ARG A 42 15.00 6.37 -6.45
CA ARG A 42 14.53 7.68 -5.98
C ARG A 42 13.70 7.42 -4.73
N HIS A 43 14.33 7.51 -3.56
CA HIS A 43 13.64 7.57 -2.28
C HIS A 43 12.64 8.73 -2.37
N HIS A 44 11.37 8.41 -2.56
CA HIS A 44 10.32 9.42 -2.60
C HIS A 44 10.27 10.10 -1.24
N VAL A 45 10.74 11.33 -1.19
CA VAL A 45 10.80 12.08 0.07
C VAL A 45 9.37 12.39 0.51
N VAL A 46 8.95 11.79 1.61
CA VAL A 46 7.69 12.10 2.27
C VAL A 46 7.70 13.56 2.72
N ARG A 47 6.77 14.35 2.22
CA ARG A 47 6.65 15.78 2.55
C ARG A 47 5.37 16.12 3.29
N GLN A 48 4.40 15.20 3.33
CA GLN A 48 3.15 15.35 4.07
C GLN A 48 2.93 14.10 4.94
N LEU A 49 2.69 14.32 6.23
CA LEU A 49 2.48 13.26 7.20
C LEU A 49 1.23 13.57 8.02
N ILE A 50 0.35 12.59 8.15
CA ILE A 50 -0.75 12.60 9.11
C ILE A 50 -0.39 11.59 10.20
N THR A 51 -0.49 12.00 11.48
CA THR A 51 -0.40 11.09 12.61
C THR A 51 -1.79 10.94 13.24
N VAL A 52 -2.16 9.70 13.54
CA VAL A 52 -3.39 9.35 14.27
C VAL A 52 -2.96 8.54 15.48
N THR A 53 -2.99 9.16 16.65
CA THR A 53 -2.47 8.55 17.87
C THR A 53 -3.58 8.43 18.91
N ALA A 54 -3.94 7.20 19.27
CA ALA A 54 -4.88 6.88 20.33
C ALA A 54 -4.18 6.82 21.70
N ALA A 55 -4.91 7.10 22.77
CA ALA A 55 -4.36 7.05 24.13
C ALA A 55 -4.03 5.62 24.59
N SER A 56 -4.74 4.62 24.05
CA SER A 56 -4.51 3.19 24.27
C SER A 56 -4.99 2.38 23.08
N ARG A 57 -4.67 1.08 23.05
CA ARG A 57 -5.15 0.17 21.98
C ARG A 57 -6.66 -0.02 21.97
N SER A 58 -7.33 0.13 23.10
CA SER A 58 -8.79 0.01 23.20
C SER A 58 -9.53 1.32 22.97
N ALA A 59 -8.82 2.45 22.89
CA ALA A 59 -9.44 3.75 22.68
C ALA A 59 -10.08 3.83 21.29
N THR A 60 -11.34 4.30 21.22
CA THR A 60 -12.11 4.48 19.99
C THR A 60 -11.99 5.89 19.41
N SER A 61 -11.19 6.74 20.06
CA SER A 61 -10.83 8.07 19.59
C SER A 61 -9.32 8.26 19.58
N ALA A 62 -8.84 9.13 18.71
CA ALA A 62 -7.43 9.41 18.52
C ALA A 62 -7.21 10.90 18.25
N SER A 63 -6.00 11.38 18.53
CA SER A 63 -5.56 12.71 18.11
C SER A 63 -5.00 12.62 16.68
N LEU A 64 -5.59 13.38 15.76
CA LEU A 64 -5.07 13.52 14.39
C LEU A 64 -4.33 14.85 14.26
N VAL A 65 -3.08 14.78 13.80
CA VAL A 65 -2.24 15.94 13.48
C VAL A 65 -1.65 15.77 12.08
N ALA A 66 -1.70 16.83 11.28
CA ALA A 66 -1.09 16.86 9.96
C ALA A 66 0.14 17.75 9.94
N TYR A 67 1.21 17.28 9.30
CA TYR A 67 2.50 17.95 9.19
C TYR A 67 2.96 18.07 7.74
N ARG A 68 3.63 19.18 7.44
CA ARG A 68 4.39 19.36 6.20
C ARG A 68 5.88 19.41 6.50
N ARG A 69 6.69 18.79 5.66
CA ARG A 69 8.15 18.89 5.73
C ARG A 69 8.60 20.19 5.07
N VAL A 70 9.24 21.07 5.85
CA VAL A 70 9.76 22.38 5.41
C VAL A 70 11.22 22.45 5.82
N ARG A 71 12.15 22.61 4.86
CA ARG A 71 13.60 22.65 5.12
C ARG A 71 14.09 21.51 6.02
N GLY A 72 13.62 20.28 5.75
CA GLY A 72 13.99 19.08 6.49
C GLY A 72 13.26 18.84 7.81
N ARG A 73 12.48 19.79 8.32
CA ARG A 73 11.77 19.70 9.60
C ARG A 73 10.28 19.52 9.39
N TRP A 74 9.61 18.79 10.31
CA TRP A 74 8.16 18.65 10.33
C TRP A 74 7.51 19.85 11.00
N VAL A 75 6.68 20.56 10.24
CA VAL A 75 5.91 21.71 10.73
C VAL A 75 4.44 21.34 10.73
N ARG A 76 3.76 21.52 11.87
CA ARG A 76 2.33 21.25 12.00
C ARG A 76 1.52 22.15 11.08
N ARG A 77 0.61 21.54 10.33
CA ARG A 77 -0.30 22.22 9.40
C ARG A 77 -1.73 22.26 9.94
N PHE A 78 -2.22 21.14 10.49
CA PHE A 78 -3.55 21.02 11.08
C PHE A 78 -3.51 20.21 12.36
N GLY A 79 -4.55 20.39 13.18
CA GLY A 79 -4.74 19.65 14.43
C GLY A 79 -4.01 20.28 15.63
N PRO A 80 -4.04 19.61 16.80
CA PRO A 80 -4.68 18.30 17.01
C PRO A 80 -6.21 18.37 16.84
N TRP A 81 -6.78 17.35 16.21
CA TRP A 81 -8.21 17.17 16.08
C TRP A 81 -8.61 15.77 16.56
N THR A 82 -9.76 15.66 17.21
CA THR A 82 -10.33 14.36 17.53
C THR A 82 -10.75 13.66 16.25
N ALA A 83 -10.19 12.48 16.01
CA ALA A 83 -10.61 11.49 15.02
C ALA A 83 -11.30 10.33 15.72
N ARG A 84 -12.20 9.60 15.03
CA ARG A 84 -12.71 8.32 15.47
C ARG A 84 -11.96 7.21 14.77
N VAL A 85 -11.78 6.10 15.45
CA VAL A 85 -11.12 4.88 14.98
C VAL A 85 -12.01 3.68 15.27
N GLY A 86 -11.53 2.49 15.02
CA GLY A 86 -12.29 1.25 15.18
C GLY A 86 -13.02 1.13 16.51
N TYR A 87 -14.23 0.54 16.54
CA TYR A 87 -15.02 0.34 17.75
C TYR A 87 -14.33 -0.60 18.76
N ASN A 88 -13.38 -1.42 18.29
CA ASN A 88 -12.47 -2.21 19.14
C ASN A 88 -11.07 -1.59 19.21
N GLY A 89 -10.94 -0.27 18.87
CA GLY A 89 -9.70 0.50 18.99
C GLY A 89 -8.72 0.25 17.85
N ILE A 90 -7.41 0.16 18.18
CA ILE A 90 -6.31 0.01 17.21
C ILE A 90 -5.68 -1.36 17.37
N ALA A 91 -5.52 -2.09 16.26
CA ALA A 91 -4.85 -3.39 16.23
C ALA A 91 -3.35 -3.26 16.58
N ALA A 92 -2.79 -4.25 17.25
CA ALA A 92 -1.34 -4.36 17.38
C ALA A 92 -0.68 -4.50 16.00
N PRO A 93 0.61 -4.13 15.84
CA PRO A 93 1.31 -4.28 14.57
C PRO A 93 1.18 -5.70 13.99
N GLY A 94 0.71 -5.81 12.73
CA GLY A 94 0.50 -7.08 12.04
C GLY A 94 -0.67 -7.95 12.55
N LYS A 95 -1.45 -7.47 13.53
CA LYS A 95 -2.56 -8.24 14.15
C LYS A 95 -3.96 -7.83 13.68
N LYS A 96 -4.07 -6.87 12.76
CA LYS A 96 -5.37 -6.55 12.13
C LYS A 96 -5.94 -7.79 11.43
N ARG A 97 -7.26 -8.01 11.57
CA ARG A 97 -8.00 -9.07 10.90
C ARG A 97 -9.28 -8.51 10.28
N GLU A 98 -9.80 -9.24 9.28
CA GLU A 98 -11.12 -8.90 8.72
C GLU A 98 -12.18 -8.99 9.81
N GLY A 99 -13.13 -8.04 9.81
CA GLY A 99 -14.25 -8.02 10.76
C GLY A 99 -13.89 -7.75 12.23
N ASP A 100 -12.61 -7.47 12.58
CA ASP A 100 -12.18 -7.30 13.97
C ASP A 100 -12.58 -5.96 14.62
N GLY A 101 -13.16 -5.04 13.87
CA GLY A 101 -13.55 -3.71 14.34
C GLY A 101 -12.39 -2.81 14.76
N ARG A 102 -11.16 -3.11 14.36
CA ARG A 102 -9.95 -2.37 14.74
C ARG A 102 -9.36 -1.61 13.57
N THR A 103 -8.86 -0.41 13.84
CA THR A 103 -8.04 0.32 12.87
C THR A 103 -6.63 -0.26 12.85
N PRO A 104 -6.03 -0.54 11.66
CA PRO A 104 -4.67 -1.07 11.59
C PRO A 104 -3.64 -0.06 12.09
N SER A 105 -2.67 -0.49 12.90
CA SER A 105 -1.50 0.31 13.23
C SER A 105 -0.41 0.17 12.15
N GLY A 106 0.33 1.24 11.89
CA GLY A 106 1.39 1.28 10.89
C GLY A 106 1.46 2.61 10.15
N THR A 107 2.26 2.65 9.10
CA THR A 107 2.40 3.82 8.22
C THR A 107 2.03 3.42 6.80
N TYR A 108 1.09 4.17 6.21
CA TYR A 108 0.47 3.87 4.91
C TYR A 108 0.45 5.11 4.02
N GLY A 109 0.46 4.91 2.71
CA GLY A 109 0.17 5.94 1.73
C GLY A 109 -1.34 6.12 1.52
N PHE A 110 -1.69 6.88 0.46
CA PHE A 110 -3.05 7.03 -0.04
C PHE A 110 -3.10 6.59 -1.50
N SER A 111 -4.17 5.90 -1.90
CA SER A 111 -4.35 5.42 -3.28
C SER A 111 -5.12 6.44 -4.12
N PHE A 112 -6.38 6.67 -3.81
CA PHE A 112 -7.26 7.63 -4.47
C PHE A 112 -8.31 8.15 -3.49
N PHE A 113 -9.03 9.20 -3.90
CA PHE A 113 -10.14 9.75 -3.14
C PHE A 113 -11.45 9.38 -3.81
N PHE A 114 -12.53 9.36 -3.02
CA PHE A 114 -13.86 9.04 -3.54
C PHE A 114 -14.95 9.73 -2.73
N GLY A 115 -16.17 9.63 -3.21
CA GLY A 115 -17.36 10.04 -2.47
C GLY A 115 -18.60 10.12 -3.34
N ILE A 116 -19.76 10.24 -2.68
CA ILE A 116 -21.07 10.43 -3.31
C ILE A 116 -21.31 11.88 -3.72
N GLN A 117 -20.55 12.82 -3.18
CA GLN A 117 -20.64 14.23 -3.52
C GLN A 117 -19.77 14.57 -4.74
N PRO A 118 -20.06 15.70 -5.43
CA PRO A 118 -19.21 16.19 -6.50
C PRO A 118 -17.75 16.33 -6.04
N ARG A 119 -16.82 16.09 -6.99
CA ARG A 119 -15.39 16.19 -6.73
C ARG A 119 -15.01 17.56 -6.14
N PRO A 120 -14.45 17.62 -4.93
CA PRO A 120 -13.90 18.87 -4.41
C PRO A 120 -12.57 19.20 -5.12
N PRO A 121 -12.02 20.42 -4.99
CA PRO A 121 -10.74 20.80 -5.60
C PRO A 121 -9.57 20.08 -4.88
N VAL A 122 -9.34 18.81 -5.25
CA VAL A 122 -8.31 17.92 -4.72
C VAL A 122 -7.32 17.51 -5.81
N ALA A 123 -6.07 17.26 -5.43
CA ALA A 123 -5.01 16.86 -6.36
C ALA A 123 -4.98 15.35 -6.65
N PHE A 124 -5.52 14.54 -5.75
CA PHE A 124 -5.66 13.10 -5.97
C PHE A 124 -6.72 12.79 -7.01
N ARG A 125 -6.57 11.62 -7.70
CA ARG A 125 -7.66 11.05 -8.50
C ARG A 125 -8.88 10.91 -7.60
N TYR A 126 -10.05 11.35 -8.10
CA TYR A 126 -11.33 11.24 -7.41
C TYR A 126 -12.27 10.33 -8.17
N ARG A 127 -12.88 9.36 -7.49
CA ARG A 127 -13.89 8.46 -8.01
C ARG A 127 -15.24 8.82 -7.41
N HIS A 128 -16.24 9.08 -8.24
CA HIS A 128 -17.61 9.20 -7.75
C HIS A 128 -18.15 7.80 -7.39
N ALA A 129 -18.79 7.68 -6.24
CA ALA A 129 -19.38 6.44 -5.78
C ALA A 129 -20.88 6.38 -6.17
N TYR A 130 -21.23 5.39 -6.97
CA TYR A 130 -22.60 5.10 -7.38
C TYR A 130 -23.20 3.99 -6.49
N SER A 131 -24.54 3.81 -6.55
CA SER A 131 -25.25 2.82 -5.73
C SER A 131 -24.85 1.36 -6.02
N TYR A 132 -24.22 1.10 -7.14
CA TYR A 132 -23.72 -0.20 -7.57
C TYR A 132 -22.19 -0.36 -7.36
N ASP A 133 -21.55 0.60 -6.73
CA ASP A 133 -20.16 0.49 -6.35
C ASP A 133 -20.04 -0.05 -4.93
N VAL A 134 -19.23 -1.08 -4.76
CA VAL A 134 -18.97 -1.73 -3.49
C VAL A 134 -17.47 -1.95 -3.29
N TRP A 135 -17.05 -2.19 -2.06
CA TRP A 135 -15.72 -2.68 -1.75
C TRP A 135 -15.83 -4.14 -1.34
N ASP A 136 -15.10 -5.00 -2.04
CA ASP A 136 -15.07 -6.42 -1.75
C ASP A 136 -14.24 -6.66 -0.48
N ASP A 137 -14.87 -7.12 0.59
CA ASP A 137 -14.26 -7.46 1.88
C ASP A 137 -14.37 -8.95 2.23
N ASP A 138 -14.84 -9.78 1.28
CA ASP A 138 -14.88 -11.24 1.43
C ASP A 138 -13.49 -11.87 1.22
N PRO A 139 -12.85 -12.42 2.27
CA PRO A 139 -11.54 -13.06 2.16
C PRO A 139 -11.47 -14.24 1.19
N SER A 140 -12.59 -14.81 0.79
CA SER A 140 -12.67 -15.91 -0.18
C SER A 140 -12.75 -15.43 -1.63
N SER A 141 -13.02 -14.15 -1.83
CA SER A 141 -13.17 -13.55 -3.15
C SER A 141 -11.83 -13.29 -3.82
N PRO A 142 -11.68 -13.53 -5.14
CA PRO A 142 -10.50 -13.12 -5.91
C PRO A 142 -10.35 -11.59 -6.02
N LEU A 143 -11.42 -10.83 -5.75
CA LEU A 143 -11.44 -9.37 -5.76
C LEU A 143 -11.30 -8.76 -4.37
N TYR A 144 -10.97 -9.58 -3.34
CA TYR A 144 -10.79 -9.13 -1.97
C TYR A 144 -9.95 -7.86 -1.87
N ASN A 145 -10.44 -6.88 -1.10
CA ASN A 145 -9.86 -5.58 -0.88
C ASN A 145 -9.75 -4.72 -2.16
N GLU A 146 -10.73 -4.82 -3.05
CA GLU A 146 -10.87 -3.98 -4.24
C GLU A 146 -12.22 -3.27 -4.30
N TRP A 147 -12.23 -2.18 -5.05
CA TRP A 147 -13.45 -1.50 -5.46
C TRP A 147 -14.07 -2.22 -6.67
N VAL A 148 -15.28 -2.71 -6.53
CA VAL A 148 -16.00 -3.50 -7.53
C VAL A 148 -17.27 -2.77 -7.96
N ASN A 149 -17.63 -2.93 -9.23
CA ASN A 149 -18.96 -2.62 -9.74
C ASN A 149 -19.78 -3.91 -9.72
N ASP A 150 -20.77 -4.02 -8.83
CA ASP A 150 -21.57 -5.23 -8.60
C ASP A 150 -22.46 -5.62 -9.80
N ARG A 151 -22.65 -4.70 -10.76
CA ARG A 151 -23.38 -5.01 -12.02
C ARG A 151 -22.51 -5.78 -13.02
N THR A 152 -21.21 -5.78 -12.86
CA THR A 152 -20.26 -6.34 -13.86
C THR A 152 -19.35 -7.42 -13.30
N ALA A 153 -19.25 -7.52 -11.98
CA ALA A 153 -18.44 -8.52 -11.31
C ALA A 153 -19.07 -8.92 -9.97
N ASN A 154 -18.80 -10.16 -9.53
CA ASN A 154 -19.25 -10.64 -8.23
C ASN A 154 -18.26 -10.17 -7.14
N PRO A 155 -18.68 -9.33 -6.18
CA PRO A 155 -17.83 -8.79 -5.13
C PRO A 155 -17.72 -9.69 -3.89
N GLY A 156 -18.05 -10.98 -3.98
CA GLY A 156 -18.09 -11.86 -2.82
C GLY A 156 -19.36 -11.72 -1.99
N THR A 157 -19.28 -12.08 -0.71
CA THR A 157 -20.41 -12.10 0.22
C THR A 157 -20.42 -10.81 1.04
N ASP A 158 -21.60 -10.15 1.11
CA ASP A 158 -21.89 -8.97 1.95
C ASP A 158 -20.85 -7.82 1.81
N PRO A 159 -20.54 -7.38 0.57
CA PRO A 159 -19.53 -6.36 0.33
C PRO A 159 -19.94 -5.00 0.90
N GLU A 160 -18.98 -4.16 1.26
CA GLU A 160 -19.24 -2.83 1.80
C GLU A 160 -19.77 -1.87 0.73
N PRO A 161 -21.01 -1.32 0.83
CA PRO A 161 -21.53 -0.35 -0.11
C PRO A 161 -20.72 0.94 -0.10
N MET A 162 -20.32 1.45 -1.27
CA MET A 162 -19.55 2.70 -1.38
C MET A 162 -20.43 3.94 -1.45
N HIS A 163 -21.74 3.78 -1.66
CA HIS A 163 -22.71 4.87 -1.68
C HIS A 163 -23.39 5.04 -0.32
N GLN A 164 -22.65 5.53 0.67
CA GLN A 164 -23.12 5.70 2.05
C GLN A 164 -23.02 7.16 2.52
N ALA A 165 -24.16 7.78 2.81
CA ALA A 165 -24.21 9.07 3.49
C ALA A 165 -24.39 8.87 5.00
N PRO A 166 -23.79 9.74 5.83
CA PRO A 166 -22.85 10.80 5.48
C PRO A 166 -21.38 10.30 5.39
N ALA A 167 -21.10 9.03 5.75
CA ALA A 167 -19.75 8.50 5.90
C ALA A 167 -18.90 8.70 4.64
N TYR A 168 -19.46 8.36 3.48
CA TYR A 168 -18.77 8.43 2.20
C TYR A 168 -19.21 9.62 1.33
N GLU A 169 -19.67 10.73 1.95
CA GLU A 169 -19.77 11.98 1.21
C GLU A 169 -18.43 12.37 0.59
N TYR A 170 -17.36 12.17 1.34
CA TYR A 170 -15.96 12.31 0.91
C TYR A 170 -15.08 11.33 1.66
N ALA A 171 -14.13 10.71 0.98
CA ALA A 171 -13.20 9.80 1.59
C ALA A 171 -11.86 9.71 0.82
N ALA A 172 -10.83 9.21 1.48
CA ALA A 172 -9.56 8.81 0.91
C ALA A 172 -9.26 7.36 1.26
N VAL A 173 -8.87 6.56 0.26
CA VAL A 173 -8.43 5.18 0.47
C VAL A 173 -7.03 5.19 1.07
N ILE A 174 -6.90 4.68 2.31
CA ILE A 174 -5.62 4.41 2.95
C ILE A 174 -5.06 3.12 2.31
N ALA A 175 -3.83 3.17 1.83
CA ALA A 175 -3.17 2.05 1.12
C ALA A 175 -2.77 0.92 2.09
N TYR A 176 -3.75 0.40 2.82
CA TYR A 176 -3.62 -0.75 3.71
C TYR A 176 -3.88 -2.05 2.94
N ASN A 177 -3.12 -3.11 3.27
CA ASN A 177 -3.25 -4.44 2.66
C ASN A 177 -3.34 -4.44 1.12
N THR A 178 -2.52 -3.63 0.46
CA THR A 178 -2.51 -3.50 -1.01
C THR A 178 -2.10 -4.79 -1.72
N ALA A 179 -1.44 -5.71 -1.02
CA ALA A 179 -1.16 -7.07 -1.51
C ALA A 179 -2.40 -7.98 -1.46
N ARG A 180 -3.53 -7.48 -0.95
CA ARG A 180 -4.82 -8.19 -0.86
C ARG A 180 -4.71 -9.55 -0.18
N VAL A 181 -3.91 -9.61 0.90
CA VAL A 181 -3.76 -10.86 1.67
C VAL A 181 -5.08 -11.16 2.39
N PRO A 182 -5.74 -12.31 2.08
CA PRO A 182 -7.02 -12.66 2.65
C PRO A 182 -7.04 -12.64 4.19
N GLY A 183 -8.13 -12.10 4.76
CA GLY A 183 -8.34 -12.06 6.20
C GLY A 183 -7.47 -11.06 6.98
N ARG A 184 -6.60 -10.30 6.32
CA ARG A 184 -5.79 -9.25 6.97
C ARG A 184 -6.48 -7.91 7.13
N GLY A 185 -7.72 -7.80 6.68
CA GLY A 185 -8.52 -6.58 6.71
C GLY A 185 -8.52 -5.84 5.39
N SER A 186 -9.63 -5.23 5.07
CA SER A 186 -9.97 -4.51 3.85
C SER A 186 -10.61 -3.16 4.17
N ALA A 187 -10.98 -2.38 3.16
CA ALA A 187 -11.85 -1.19 3.25
C ALA A 187 -11.38 -0.17 4.32
N ILE A 188 -10.09 0.16 4.37
CA ILE A 188 -9.58 1.13 5.35
C ILE A 188 -9.50 2.52 4.73
N PHE A 189 -10.35 3.42 5.20
CA PHE A 189 -10.52 4.77 4.65
C PHE A 189 -10.29 5.86 5.69
N LEU A 190 -9.98 7.06 5.23
CA LEU A 190 -10.13 8.31 5.97
C LEU A 190 -11.39 9.00 5.44
N HIS A 191 -12.49 9.07 6.22
CA HIS A 191 -13.80 9.47 5.75
C HIS A 191 -14.53 10.47 6.67
N VAL A 192 -15.73 10.90 6.29
CA VAL A 192 -16.58 11.80 7.10
C VAL A 192 -17.08 11.04 8.33
N GLY A 193 -16.85 11.61 9.51
CA GLY A 193 -17.28 11.03 10.77
C GLY A 193 -18.74 11.35 11.11
N THR A 194 -19.44 10.35 11.62
CA THR A 194 -20.80 10.46 12.18
C THR A 194 -20.82 10.77 13.66
N GLY A 195 -19.63 10.90 14.30
CA GLY A 195 -19.49 11.06 15.75
C GLY A 195 -19.22 9.75 16.49
N SER A 196 -19.59 8.60 15.90
CA SER A 196 -19.37 7.26 16.45
C SER A 196 -18.01 6.68 16.06
N ALA A 197 -17.58 5.60 16.74
CA ALA A 197 -16.45 4.77 16.33
C ALA A 197 -16.75 4.10 14.98
N THR A 198 -15.69 3.68 14.28
CA THR A 198 -15.78 3.07 12.94
C THR A 198 -15.65 1.54 13.02
N ALA A 199 -15.85 0.82 11.91
CA ALA A 199 -15.54 -0.60 11.82
C ALA A 199 -14.04 -0.90 11.61
N GLY A 200 -13.20 0.14 11.45
CA GLY A 200 -11.76 0.01 11.23
C GLY A 200 -11.14 1.23 10.56
N CYS A 201 -11.93 2.07 9.95
CA CYS A 201 -11.52 3.31 9.31
C CYS A 201 -11.04 4.37 10.31
N VAL A 202 -10.53 5.49 9.77
CA VAL A 202 -10.31 6.74 10.50
C VAL A 202 -11.33 7.75 10.02
N SER A 203 -12.04 8.43 10.93
CA SER A 203 -13.00 9.44 10.52
C SER A 203 -12.78 10.79 11.18
N LEU A 204 -13.16 11.85 10.47
CA LEU A 204 -13.10 13.25 10.92
C LEU A 204 -14.43 13.96 10.65
N PRO A 205 -14.75 15.01 11.42
CA PRO A 205 -15.85 15.92 11.04
C PRO A 205 -15.65 16.43 9.60
N ARG A 206 -16.72 16.49 8.82
CA ARG A 206 -16.73 16.79 7.38
C ARG A 206 -15.84 17.98 6.98
N ALA A 207 -15.98 19.11 7.68
CA ALA A 207 -15.20 20.31 7.36
C ALA A 207 -13.69 20.13 7.57
N LYS A 208 -13.29 19.33 8.58
CA LYS A 208 -11.88 19.01 8.86
C LYS A 208 -11.34 18.04 7.81
N LEU A 209 -12.11 17.01 7.44
CA LEU A 209 -11.75 16.07 6.40
C LEU A 209 -11.50 16.78 5.07
N ILE A 210 -12.42 17.65 4.61
CA ILE A 210 -12.28 18.38 3.34
C ILE A 210 -10.99 19.23 3.35
N LYS A 211 -10.63 19.87 4.48
CA LYS A 211 -9.36 20.61 4.60
C LYS A 211 -8.15 19.68 4.38
N VAL A 212 -8.17 18.48 4.95
CA VAL A 212 -7.11 17.47 4.77
C VAL A 212 -7.04 17.03 3.30
N LEU A 213 -8.17 16.63 2.70
CA LEU A 213 -8.21 16.13 1.32
C LEU A 213 -7.69 17.19 0.32
N ARG A 214 -8.10 18.45 0.50
CA ARG A 214 -7.64 19.58 -0.33
C ARG A 214 -6.16 19.86 -0.18
N TRP A 215 -5.57 19.55 0.97
CA TRP A 215 -4.17 19.80 1.26
C TRP A 215 -3.25 18.69 0.73
N LEU A 216 -3.69 17.42 0.74
CA LEU A 216 -2.88 16.30 0.30
C LEU A 216 -2.53 16.39 -1.19
N ARG A 217 -1.27 16.10 -1.53
CA ARG A 217 -0.71 16.15 -2.88
C ARG A 217 0.02 14.85 -3.20
N PRO A 218 -0.29 14.11 -4.28
CA PRO A 218 0.43 12.89 -4.66
C PRO A 218 1.95 13.10 -4.78
N GLY A 219 2.39 14.20 -5.38
CA GLY A 219 3.82 14.53 -5.54
C GLY A 219 4.57 14.86 -4.25
N ASP A 220 3.86 15.05 -3.13
CA ASP A 220 4.44 15.21 -1.78
C ASP A 220 4.54 13.87 -1.03
N HIS A 221 4.18 12.74 -1.67
CA HIS A 221 4.20 11.37 -1.13
C HIS A 221 3.58 11.29 0.27
N PRO A 222 2.29 11.68 0.43
CA PRO A 222 1.67 11.75 1.74
C PRO A 222 1.58 10.40 2.40
N GLN A 223 1.78 10.39 3.72
CA GLN A 223 1.60 9.21 4.56
C GLN A 223 0.68 9.50 5.74
N ILE A 224 0.05 8.43 6.22
CA ILE A 224 -0.69 8.40 7.48
C ILE A 224 -0.07 7.35 8.39
N THR A 225 0.35 7.77 9.60
CA THR A 225 0.85 6.87 10.65
C THR A 225 -0.22 6.73 11.72
N ILE A 226 -0.63 5.51 11.97
CA ILE A 226 -1.67 5.15 12.95
C ILE A 226 -1.02 4.36 14.07
N SER A 227 -1.22 4.81 15.32
CA SER A 227 -0.60 4.20 16.51
C SER A 227 -1.48 4.35 17.76
N ALA A 228 -1.21 3.52 18.76
CA ALA A 228 -1.65 3.70 20.13
C ALA A 228 -0.41 3.80 21.04
N ARG A 229 -0.58 4.51 22.15
CA ARG A 229 0.43 4.58 23.22
C ARG A 229 0.44 3.31 24.07
#